data_29b0253e0f055ac2103af8d6a5f0036f
#
_entry.id   29b0253e0f055ac2103af8d6a5f0036f
#
_cell.length_a   1.000
_cell.length_b   1.000
_cell.length_c   1.000
_cell.angle_alpha   90.00
_cell.angle_beta   90.00
_cell.angle_gamma   90.00
#
_symmetry.space_group_name_H-M   'P 1'
#
loop_
_entity.id
_entity.type
_entity.pdbx_description
1 polymer ?
#
loop_
_entity_poly.entity_id
_entity_poly.type
_entity_poly.pdbx_seq_one_letter_code
_entity_poly.pdbx_strand_id
1 'polypeptide(L)'
;MNLTDSRLKELDNPSLTKNERVLLRCRLSSEFIHIGQYEVAREALGELWQGVGHRPEVAKLKPLTAAEVLLQCGTLSGWLGSAQHIADAQEKAKDLLFESLRMFKTQEQHAKVAEAKYELSKCYFRLGAYDDARVFLEQAVKGLEEKDNDLKAKIYIRHAVFEIWTGRYRDAWDVLEKAKEFFEASGDALKGKWHGQRGLVLRRLATAEQRFDYADRAIIEYTAAIYHCEQAGHERYCGSNLNNLAFLLYTLGRYSEAHERLDRAEAIFKRHQDTGNLAQVNETRARVYVAERFYKEANGIISGVIQTFEKGGEYAMLADALTIQGVVWSRVGVYDKSMSILRRAMDVAEDAGALSNAGLAALTLIEEHGAKRLPPTELYNVYRRADRLLKSTQDVEEIARLRACARIVMRRLSGVRLHDKNFSLYGAMQEFEAKFIEQALEEARGSVTHAANLLGISHQTLSKLLNNRHRRLLSKRTPMKRRMRSIIKKPKTRDE
;
A
#
# COMPACT_ATOMS: atom_id res chain seq x y z
N MET A 1 0.78 -40.66 -8.80
CA MET A 1 -0.51 -40.39 -8.12
C MET A 1 -0.29 -39.09 -7.33
N ASN A 2 -0.98 -38.04 -7.70
CA ASN A 2 -0.74 -36.70 -7.13
C ASN A 2 -1.21 -36.72 -5.65
N LEU A 3 -0.43 -36.20 -4.71
CA LEU A 3 -0.80 -36.14 -3.27
C LEU A 3 -2.19 -35.49 -3.05
N THR A 4 -2.56 -34.60 -3.93
CA THR A 4 -3.87 -33.93 -4.00
C THR A 4 -5.02 -34.93 -4.22
N ASP A 5 -4.86 -35.84 -5.20
CA ASP A 5 -5.85 -36.89 -5.52
C ASP A 5 -6.02 -37.88 -4.36
N SER A 6 -4.93 -38.17 -3.66
CA SER A 6 -4.96 -39.07 -2.49
C SER A 6 -5.77 -38.52 -1.34
N ARG A 7 -5.61 -37.22 -1.03
CA ARG A 7 -6.34 -36.57 0.06
C ARG A 7 -7.82 -36.38 -0.25
N LEU A 8 -8.18 -36.02 -1.48
CA LEU A 8 -9.59 -35.90 -1.89
C LEU A 8 -10.33 -37.24 -1.83
N LYS A 9 -9.65 -38.38 -2.05
CA LYS A 9 -10.23 -39.72 -1.90
C LYS A 9 -10.68 -40.05 -0.48
N GLU A 10 -10.18 -39.37 0.55
CA GLU A 10 -10.71 -39.52 1.93
C GLU A 10 -12.20 -39.17 2.02
N LEU A 11 -12.71 -38.33 1.12
CA LEU A 11 -14.11 -37.93 1.05
C LEU A 11 -15.02 -39.07 0.57
N ASP A 12 -14.48 -40.06 -0.13
CA ASP A 12 -15.23 -41.21 -0.66
C ASP A 12 -15.46 -42.30 0.40
N ASN A 13 -14.95 -42.12 1.62
CA ASN A 13 -15.14 -43.07 2.71
C ASN A 13 -16.65 -43.22 3.05
N PRO A 14 -17.24 -44.41 2.87
CA PRO A 14 -18.65 -44.62 3.08
C PRO A 14 -19.08 -44.59 4.56
N SER A 15 -18.12 -44.71 5.48
CA SER A 15 -18.41 -44.70 6.93
C SER A 15 -18.71 -43.29 7.49
N LEU A 16 -18.41 -42.23 6.70
CA LEU A 16 -18.63 -40.84 7.15
C LEU A 16 -20.11 -40.48 7.15
N THR A 17 -20.58 -39.96 8.27
CA THR A 17 -21.89 -39.26 8.33
C THR A 17 -21.86 -38.00 7.46
N LYS A 18 -23.03 -37.48 7.12
CA LYS A 18 -23.15 -36.26 6.32
C LYS A 18 -22.37 -35.07 6.95
N ASN A 19 -22.51 -34.86 8.27
CA ASN A 19 -21.79 -33.77 8.94
C ASN A 19 -20.26 -34.00 9.01
N GLU A 20 -19.81 -35.23 9.26
CA GLU A 20 -18.37 -35.55 9.26
C GLU A 20 -17.75 -35.34 7.89
N ARG A 21 -18.44 -35.73 6.81
CA ARG A 21 -17.99 -35.49 5.45
C ARG A 21 -17.87 -33.99 5.14
N VAL A 22 -18.84 -33.18 5.59
CA VAL A 22 -18.79 -31.71 5.43
C VAL A 22 -17.60 -31.11 6.22
N LEU A 23 -17.39 -31.54 7.47
CA LEU A 23 -16.24 -31.07 8.25
C LEU A 23 -14.92 -31.50 7.64
N LEU A 24 -14.82 -32.72 7.08
CA LEU A 24 -13.63 -33.16 6.34
C LEU A 24 -13.39 -32.30 5.10
N ARG A 25 -14.43 -31.95 4.33
CA ARG A 25 -14.34 -31.01 3.20
C ARG A 25 -13.79 -29.65 3.65
N CYS A 26 -14.28 -29.10 4.75
CA CYS A 26 -13.79 -27.83 5.31
C CYS A 26 -12.33 -27.94 5.75
N ARG A 27 -11.93 -29.03 6.41
CA ARG A 27 -10.54 -29.27 6.82
C ARG A 27 -9.60 -29.34 5.62
N LEU A 28 -9.95 -30.15 4.62
CA LEU A 28 -9.14 -30.25 3.38
C LEU A 28 -9.03 -28.91 2.65
N SER A 29 -10.16 -28.19 2.54
CA SER A 29 -10.15 -26.83 1.96
C SER A 29 -9.20 -25.91 2.72
N SER A 30 -9.25 -25.91 4.06
CA SER A 30 -8.33 -25.11 4.88
C SER A 30 -6.84 -25.48 4.64
N GLU A 31 -6.54 -26.77 4.57
CA GLU A 31 -5.18 -27.27 4.29
C GLU A 31 -4.70 -26.79 2.91
N PHE A 32 -5.53 -26.89 1.87
CA PHE A 32 -5.21 -26.41 0.53
C PHE A 32 -5.08 -24.89 0.46
N ILE A 33 -5.93 -24.13 1.16
CA ILE A 33 -5.77 -22.68 1.30
C ILE A 33 -4.43 -22.35 1.94
N HIS A 34 -4.03 -23.11 2.97
CA HIS A 34 -2.79 -22.88 3.70
C HIS A 34 -1.53 -23.00 2.83
N ILE A 35 -1.57 -23.90 1.85
CA ILE A 35 -0.48 -24.09 0.86
C ILE A 35 -0.73 -23.36 -0.47
N GLY A 36 -1.75 -22.50 -0.56
CA GLY A 36 -2.01 -21.65 -1.72
C GLY A 36 -2.65 -22.35 -2.92
N GLN A 37 -3.21 -23.55 -2.75
CA GLN A 37 -3.91 -24.30 -3.80
C GLN A 37 -5.42 -23.98 -3.78
N TYR A 38 -5.77 -22.76 -4.16
CA TYR A 38 -7.12 -22.21 -3.98
C TYR A 38 -8.19 -22.92 -4.83
N GLU A 39 -7.84 -23.34 -6.04
CA GLU A 39 -8.72 -24.08 -6.94
C GLU A 39 -9.07 -25.46 -6.36
N VAL A 40 -8.07 -26.18 -5.86
CA VAL A 40 -8.24 -27.47 -5.19
C VAL A 40 -9.03 -27.30 -3.87
N ALA A 41 -8.79 -26.22 -3.14
CA ALA A 41 -9.58 -25.90 -1.96
C ALA A 41 -11.07 -25.73 -2.28
N ARG A 42 -11.40 -25.11 -3.43
CA ARG A 42 -12.77 -25.00 -3.92
C ARG A 42 -13.35 -26.38 -4.29
N GLU A 43 -12.58 -27.20 -5.00
CA GLU A 43 -12.97 -28.57 -5.35
C GLU A 43 -13.25 -29.43 -4.09
N ALA A 44 -12.44 -29.26 -3.05
CA ALA A 44 -12.66 -29.94 -1.76
C ALA A 44 -14.00 -29.58 -1.12
N LEU A 45 -14.48 -28.33 -1.24
CA LEU A 45 -15.81 -27.92 -0.78
C LEU A 45 -16.93 -28.54 -1.63
N GLY A 46 -16.68 -28.82 -2.90
CA GLY A 46 -17.62 -29.51 -3.81
C GLY A 46 -18.96 -28.81 -3.92
N GLU A 47 -20.05 -29.58 -3.80
CA GLU A 47 -21.42 -29.09 -3.93
C GLU A 47 -21.86 -28.09 -2.85
N LEU A 48 -21.11 -27.99 -1.74
CA LEU A 48 -21.41 -27.03 -0.68
C LEU A 48 -21.28 -25.57 -1.15
N TRP A 49 -20.45 -25.33 -2.17
CA TRP A 49 -20.20 -23.97 -2.64
C TRP A 49 -19.76 -23.91 -4.11
N GLN A 50 -20.48 -23.13 -4.89
CA GLN A 50 -20.25 -23.01 -6.33
C GLN A 50 -19.11 -22.00 -6.70
N GLY A 51 -18.69 -21.16 -5.77
CA GLY A 51 -17.62 -20.19 -5.99
C GLY A 51 -17.95 -18.78 -5.51
N VAL A 52 -17.03 -17.84 -5.78
CA VAL A 52 -17.14 -16.44 -5.35
C VAL A 52 -18.46 -15.83 -5.83
N GLY A 53 -19.19 -15.22 -4.92
CA GLY A 53 -20.49 -14.60 -5.21
C GLY A 53 -21.70 -15.49 -4.98
N HIS A 54 -21.50 -16.80 -4.79
CA HIS A 54 -22.58 -17.74 -4.47
C HIS A 54 -22.61 -18.00 -2.94
N ARG A 55 -23.82 -18.08 -2.41
CA ARG A 55 -24.00 -18.45 -0.99
C ARG A 55 -23.83 -19.96 -0.83
N PRO A 56 -23.07 -20.44 0.17
CA PRO A 56 -22.93 -21.86 0.43
C PRO A 56 -24.23 -22.48 1.01
N GLU A 57 -24.44 -23.76 0.74
CA GLU A 57 -25.60 -24.55 1.16
C GLU A 57 -25.42 -25.00 2.62
N VAL A 58 -25.91 -24.21 3.57
CA VAL A 58 -25.73 -24.46 5.00
C VAL A 58 -27.06 -24.79 5.76
N ALA A 59 -28.23 -24.61 5.15
CA ALA A 59 -29.54 -24.65 5.81
C ALA A 59 -29.84 -25.98 6.53
N LYS A 60 -29.26 -27.09 6.07
CA LYS A 60 -29.54 -28.46 6.64
C LYS A 60 -28.36 -28.95 7.48
N LEU A 61 -27.41 -28.09 7.86
CA LEU A 61 -26.23 -28.44 8.63
C LEU A 61 -26.42 -28.09 10.11
N LYS A 62 -25.69 -28.80 10.99
CA LYS A 62 -25.60 -28.41 12.39
C LYS A 62 -24.95 -27.01 12.50
N PRO A 63 -25.31 -26.18 13.51
CA PRO A 63 -24.81 -24.79 13.61
C PRO A 63 -23.28 -24.64 13.51
N LEU A 64 -22.50 -25.48 14.21
CA LEU A 64 -21.04 -25.45 14.14
C LEU A 64 -20.51 -25.85 12.77
N THR A 65 -21.13 -26.84 12.13
CA THR A 65 -20.72 -27.26 10.77
C THR A 65 -21.04 -26.17 9.75
N ALA A 66 -22.19 -25.51 9.86
CA ALA A 66 -22.60 -24.41 9.03
C ALA A 66 -21.59 -23.20 9.19
N ALA A 67 -21.25 -22.88 10.42
CA ALA A 67 -20.28 -21.83 10.72
C ALA A 67 -18.90 -22.11 10.08
N GLU A 68 -18.46 -23.38 10.11
CA GLU A 68 -17.18 -23.79 9.50
C GLU A 68 -17.22 -23.66 7.96
N VAL A 69 -18.31 -24.10 7.32
CA VAL A 69 -18.50 -23.93 5.87
C VAL A 69 -18.44 -22.45 5.49
N LEU A 70 -19.16 -21.59 6.22
CA LEU A 70 -19.15 -20.14 5.97
C LEU A 70 -17.76 -19.53 6.14
N LEU A 71 -17.01 -19.97 7.18
CA LEU A 71 -15.62 -19.54 7.39
C LEU A 71 -14.72 -19.89 6.19
N GLN A 72 -14.76 -21.15 5.75
CA GLN A 72 -13.91 -21.60 4.65
C GLN A 72 -14.30 -20.95 3.32
N CYS A 73 -15.60 -20.83 3.01
CA CYS A 73 -16.07 -20.16 1.81
C CYS A 73 -15.74 -18.68 1.81
N GLY A 74 -15.90 -17.99 2.94
CA GLY A 74 -15.51 -16.58 3.09
C GLY A 74 -14.01 -16.37 2.92
N THR A 75 -13.18 -17.19 3.59
CA THR A 75 -11.72 -17.16 3.43
C THR A 75 -11.29 -17.37 2.00
N LEU A 76 -11.85 -18.41 1.36
CA LEU A 76 -11.49 -18.76 -0.02
C LEU A 76 -12.00 -17.73 -1.02
N SER A 77 -13.17 -17.11 -0.80
CA SER A 77 -13.67 -15.99 -1.62
C SER A 77 -12.68 -14.82 -1.64
N GLY A 78 -12.11 -14.47 -0.48
CA GLY A 78 -11.11 -13.41 -0.39
C GLY A 78 -9.83 -13.74 -1.16
N TRP A 79 -9.37 -15.00 -1.14
CA TRP A 79 -8.16 -15.42 -1.85
C TRP A 79 -8.37 -15.56 -3.36
N LEU A 80 -9.44 -16.24 -3.80
CA LEU A 80 -9.78 -16.36 -5.23
C LEU A 80 -10.08 -14.99 -5.84
N GLY A 81 -10.80 -14.14 -5.09
CA GLY A 81 -11.10 -12.79 -5.53
C GLY A 81 -9.86 -11.98 -5.85
N SER A 82 -8.83 -12.07 -4.99
CA SER A 82 -7.54 -11.40 -5.24
C SER A 82 -6.73 -12.05 -6.37
N ALA A 83 -6.71 -13.39 -6.43
CA ALA A 83 -5.93 -14.11 -7.44
C ALA A 83 -6.47 -13.93 -8.85
N GLN A 84 -7.80 -13.82 -8.99
CA GLN A 84 -8.52 -13.77 -10.26
C GLN A 84 -9.13 -12.39 -10.56
N HIS A 85 -8.87 -11.37 -9.71
CA HIS A 85 -9.43 -10.01 -9.83
C HIS A 85 -10.96 -9.99 -9.96
N ILE A 86 -11.66 -10.73 -9.09
CA ILE A 86 -13.13 -10.76 -9.08
C ILE A 86 -13.63 -9.53 -8.30
N ALA A 87 -14.43 -8.69 -8.98
CA ALA A 87 -15.04 -7.51 -8.36
C ALA A 87 -15.91 -7.89 -7.15
N ASP A 88 -15.93 -7.04 -6.13
CA ASP A 88 -16.70 -7.17 -4.89
C ASP A 88 -16.41 -8.45 -4.08
N ALA A 89 -15.40 -9.24 -4.45
CA ALA A 89 -15.10 -10.50 -3.78
C ALA A 89 -14.78 -10.32 -2.28
N GLN A 90 -14.12 -9.23 -1.90
CA GLN A 90 -13.79 -8.95 -0.50
C GLN A 90 -15.04 -8.60 0.32
N GLU A 91 -16.00 -7.86 -0.24
CA GLU A 91 -17.27 -7.56 0.41
C GLU A 91 -18.08 -8.84 0.63
N LYS A 92 -18.22 -9.67 -0.41
CA LYS A 92 -18.90 -10.98 -0.32
C LYS A 92 -18.21 -11.92 0.67
N ALA A 93 -16.88 -11.90 0.74
CA ALA A 93 -16.11 -12.64 1.73
C ALA A 93 -16.44 -12.17 3.16
N LYS A 94 -16.50 -10.86 3.40
CA LYS A 94 -16.86 -10.28 4.70
C LYS A 94 -18.26 -10.73 5.17
N ASP A 95 -19.25 -10.73 4.28
CA ASP A 95 -20.60 -11.15 4.62
C ASP A 95 -20.63 -12.58 5.18
N LEU A 96 -19.97 -13.52 4.50
CA LEU A 96 -19.86 -14.92 4.94
C LEU A 96 -19.08 -15.04 6.27
N LEU A 97 -17.98 -14.30 6.41
CA LEU A 97 -17.15 -14.30 7.61
C LEU A 97 -17.86 -13.69 8.81
N PHE A 98 -18.67 -12.64 8.65
CA PHE A 98 -19.48 -12.07 9.74
C PHE A 98 -20.58 -13.01 10.18
N GLU A 99 -21.20 -13.73 9.25
CA GLU A 99 -22.21 -14.73 9.59
C GLU A 99 -21.56 -15.89 10.38
N SER A 100 -20.44 -16.42 9.90
CA SER A 100 -19.63 -17.42 10.60
C SER A 100 -19.23 -16.96 12.01
N LEU A 101 -18.72 -15.73 12.13
CA LEU A 101 -18.32 -15.11 13.40
C LEU A 101 -19.48 -15.06 14.41
N ARG A 102 -20.69 -14.67 13.96
CA ARG A 102 -21.88 -14.64 14.82
C ARG A 102 -22.23 -16.04 15.31
N MET A 103 -22.20 -17.03 14.42
CA MET A 103 -22.52 -18.40 14.78
C MET A 103 -21.50 -18.98 15.76
N PHE A 104 -20.19 -18.77 15.55
CA PHE A 104 -19.17 -19.22 16.50
C PHE A 104 -19.26 -18.53 17.87
N LYS A 105 -19.64 -17.25 17.92
CA LYS A 105 -19.91 -16.56 19.21
C LYS A 105 -21.05 -17.18 19.96
N THR A 106 -22.17 -17.49 19.29
CA THR A 106 -23.33 -18.13 19.91
C THR A 106 -23.01 -19.53 20.44
N GLN A 107 -22.03 -20.21 19.84
CA GLN A 107 -21.57 -21.55 20.23
C GLN A 107 -20.31 -21.51 21.13
N GLU A 108 -19.92 -20.36 21.65
CA GLU A 108 -18.77 -20.12 22.55
C GLU A 108 -17.44 -20.70 22.06
N GLN A 109 -17.22 -20.71 20.71
CA GLN A 109 -16.02 -21.24 20.08
C GLN A 109 -14.93 -20.16 19.98
N HIS A 110 -14.23 -19.84 21.05
CA HIS A 110 -13.31 -18.71 21.16
C HIS A 110 -12.19 -18.72 20.12
N ALA A 111 -11.53 -19.87 19.89
CA ALA A 111 -10.48 -19.99 18.87
C ALA A 111 -11.01 -19.74 17.45
N LYS A 112 -12.21 -20.24 17.11
CA LYS A 112 -12.87 -20.02 15.82
C LYS A 112 -13.35 -18.57 15.65
N VAL A 113 -13.78 -17.94 16.73
CA VAL A 113 -14.07 -16.48 16.76
C VAL A 113 -12.81 -15.69 16.42
N ALA A 114 -11.67 -16.06 16.99
CA ALA A 114 -10.38 -15.43 16.69
C ALA A 114 -9.96 -15.65 15.23
N GLU A 115 -10.12 -16.87 14.71
CA GLU A 115 -9.84 -17.21 13.31
C GLU A 115 -10.71 -16.38 12.34
N ALA A 116 -12.02 -16.30 12.57
CA ALA A 116 -12.92 -15.51 11.74
C ALA A 116 -12.56 -14.00 11.76
N LYS A 117 -12.20 -13.46 12.92
CA LYS A 117 -11.70 -12.07 13.04
C LYS A 117 -10.38 -11.85 12.28
N TYR A 118 -9.48 -12.81 12.37
CA TYR A 118 -8.22 -12.76 11.60
C TYR A 118 -8.50 -12.76 10.09
N GLU A 119 -9.43 -13.58 9.60
CA GLU A 119 -9.80 -13.57 8.17
C GLU A 119 -10.49 -12.27 7.76
N LEU A 120 -11.38 -11.71 8.59
CA LEU A 120 -11.97 -10.39 8.38
C LEU A 120 -10.89 -9.29 8.27
N SER A 121 -9.86 -9.33 9.11
CA SER A 121 -8.76 -8.36 9.05
C SER A 121 -8.07 -8.34 7.68
N LYS A 122 -7.99 -9.50 7.01
CA LYS A 122 -7.41 -9.60 5.66
C LYS A 122 -8.30 -8.97 4.59
N CYS A 123 -9.61 -9.15 4.70
CA CYS A 123 -10.56 -8.52 3.78
C CYS A 123 -10.52 -7.00 3.90
N TYR A 124 -10.58 -6.47 5.12
CA TYR A 124 -10.48 -5.03 5.37
C TYR A 124 -9.17 -4.44 4.88
N PHE A 125 -8.06 -5.14 5.11
CA PHE A 125 -6.76 -4.73 4.60
C PHE A 125 -6.73 -4.59 3.07
N ARG A 126 -7.31 -5.56 2.34
CA ARG A 126 -7.37 -5.53 0.86
C ARG A 126 -8.30 -4.45 0.33
N LEU A 127 -9.30 -4.07 1.10
CA LEU A 127 -10.19 -2.94 0.80
C LEU A 127 -9.58 -1.57 1.13
N GLY A 128 -8.38 -1.54 1.74
CA GLY A 128 -7.74 -0.30 2.17
C GLY A 128 -8.26 0.27 3.50
N ALA A 129 -9.20 -0.41 4.16
CA ALA A 129 -9.74 -0.03 5.47
C ALA A 129 -8.79 -0.51 6.59
N TYR A 130 -7.62 0.12 6.68
CA TYR A 130 -6.53 -0.34 7.54
C TYR A 130 -6.85 -0.24 9.04
N ASP A 131 -7.60 0.77 9.47
CA ASP A 131 -7.97 0.93 10.88
C ASP A 131 -8.91 -0.18 11.34
N ASP A 132 -9.93 -0.52 10.54
CA ASP A 132 -10.83 -1.64 10.81
C ASP A 132 -10.06 -2.97 10.85
N ALA A 133 -9.18 -3.18 9.89
CA ALA A 133 -8.35 -4.37 9.82
C ALA A 133 -7.50 -4.53 11.08
N ARG A 134 -6.91 -3.46 11.61
CA ARG A 134 -6.13 -3.48 12.87
C ARG A 134 -7.01 -3.83 14.07
N VAL A 135 -8.19 -3.23 14.18
CA VAL A 135 -9.15 -3.52 15.27
C VAL A 135 -9.52 -5.00 15.30
N PHE A 136 -9.83 -5.60 14.13
CA PHE A 136 -10.14 -7.02 14.05
C PHE A 136 -8.94 -7.90 14.43
N LEU A 137 -7.72 -7.52 14.05
CA LEU A 137 -6.51 -8.25 14.38
C LEU A 137 -6.22 -8.23 15.90
N GLU A 138 -6.31 -7.07 16.53
CA GLU A 138 -6.14 -6.91 17.98
C GLU A 138 -7.20 -7.73 18.77
N GLN A 139 -8.43 -7.73 18.29
CA GLN A 139 -9.48 -8.54 18.88
C GLN A 139 -9.30 -10.05 18.68
N ALA A 140 -8.63 -10.47 17.60
CA ALA A 140 -8.29 -11.87 17.37
C ALA A 140 -7.26 -12.37 18.40
N VAL A 141 -6.22 -11.59 18.68
CA VAL A 141 -5.18 -11.93 19.67
C VAL A 141 -5.77 -12.13 21.06
N LYS A 142 -6.65 -11.21 21.49
CA LYS A 142 -7.25 -11.23 22.85
C LYS A 142 -8.09 -12.47 23.15
N GLY A 143 -8.52 -13.19 22.12
CA GLY A 143 -9.37 -14.39 22.27
C GLY A 143 -8.59 -15.72 22.22
N LEU A 144 -7.25 -15.70 22.19
CA LEU A 144 -6.43 -16.90 22.01
C LEU A 144 -5.80 -17.37 23.33
N GLU A 145 -5.86 -18.69 23.55
CA GLU A 145 -5.15 -19.38 24.63
C GLU A 145 -3.68 -19.64 24.27
N GLU A 146 -2.84 -20.00 25.26
CA GLU A 146 -1.41 -20.27 25.01
C GLU A 146 -1.13 -21.37 23.99
N LYS A 147 -2.02 -22.36 23.89
CA LYS A 147 -1.88 -23.50 22.96
C LYS A 147 -2.12 -23.14 21.47
N ASP A 148 -2.67 -21.97 21.15
CA ASP A 148 -3.05 -21.59 19.78
C ASP A 148 -1.88 -21.00 18.99
N ASN A 149 -0.70 -21.66 19.03
CA ASN A 149 0.56 -21.13 18.50
C ASN A 149 0.51 -20.82 17.00
N ASP A 150 -0.08 -21.69 16.17
CA ASP A 150 -0.15 -21.46 14.72
C ASP A 150 -1.00 -20.25 14.36
N LEU A 151 -2.13 -20.04 15.07
CA LEU A 151 -2.96 -18.86 14.82
C LEU A 151 -2.30 -17.58 15.33
N LYS A 152 -1.60 -17.64 16.48
CA LYS A 152 -0.77 -16.54 16.97
C LYS A 152 0.32 -16.18 15.96
N ALA A 153 1.06 -17.16 15.43
CA ALA A 153 2.06 -16.96 14.41
C ALA A 153 1.48 -16.24 13.17
N LYS A 154 0.33 -16.69 12.66
CA LYS A 154 -0.38 -16.04 11.54
C LYS A 154 -0.74 -14.59 11.87
N ILE A 155 -1.19 -14.31 13.08
CA ILE A 155 -1.56 -12.96 13.52
C ILE A 155 -0.34 -12.06 13.63
N TYR A 156 0.79 -12.53 14.17
CA TYR A 156 2.04 -11.78 14.23
C TYR A 156 2.57 -11.42 12.83
N ILE A 157 2.54 -12.38 11.89
CA ILE A 157 2.85 -12.08 10.48
C ILE A 157 1.96 -10.93 9.95
N ARG A 158 0.66 -11.02 10.21
CA ARG A 158 -0.28 -9.99 9.75
C ARG A 158 -0.02 -8.65 10.41
N HIS A 159 0.30 -8.63 11.71
CA HIS A 159 0.67 -7.41 12.43
C HIS A 159 1.92 -6.77 11.81
N ALA A 160 2.97 -7.56 11.55
CA ALA A 160 4.17 -7.05 10.88
C ALA A 160 3.84 -6.46 9.49
N VAL A 161 2.94 -7.08 8.72
CA VAL A 161 2.47 -6.53 7.45
C VAL A 161 1.84 -5.15 7.64
N PHE A 162 1.02 -4.95 8.68
CA PHE A 162 0.46 -3.63 8.99
C PHE A 162 1.53 -2.59 9.28
N GLU A 163 2.50 -2.93 10.13
CA GLU A 163 3.60 -2.03 10.46
C GLU A 163 4.43 -1.66 9.22
N ILE A 164 4.64 -2.61 8.29
CA ILE A 164 5.31 -2.35 7.01
C ILE A 164 4.53 -1.33 6.17
N TRP A 165 3.21 -1.52 6.03
CA TRP A 165 2.38 -0.64 5.20
C TRP A 165 2.19 0.77 5.80
N THR A 166 2.35 0.90 7.12
CA THR A 166 2.34 2.20 7.82
C THR A 166 3.73 2.85 7.90
N GLY A 167 4.75 2.26 7.28
CA GLY A 167 6.12 2.76 7.26
C GLY A 167 6.90 2.53 8.56
N ARG A 168 6.31 1.82 9.54
CA ARG A 168 6.94 1.52 10.83
C ARG A 168 7.80 0.25 10.76
N TYR A 169 8.87 0.29 9.97
CA TYR A 169 9.68 -0.89 9.65
C TYR A 169 10.40 -1.48 10.86
N ARG A 170 10.80 -0.66 11.83
CA ARG A 170 11.41 -1.14 13.08
C ARG A 170 10.42 -1.89 13.95
N ASP A 171 9.21 -1.36 14.09
CA ASP A 171 8.14 -2.04 14.84
C ASP A 171 7.77 -3.37 14.18
N ALA A 172 7.71 -3.41 12.84
CA ALA A 172 7.50 -4.63 12.09
C ALA A 172 8.59 -5.69 12.37
N TRP A 173 9.86 -5.27 12.41
CA TRP A 173 10.97 -6.14 12.76
C TRP A 173 10.83 -6.70 14.17
N ASP A 174 10.55 -5.84 15.15
CA ASP A 174 10.38 -6.23 16.55
C ASP A 174 9.23 -7.21 16.76
N VAL A 175 8.12 -7.02 16.03
CA VAL A 175 6.99 -7.96 16.03
C VAL A 175 7.40 -9.34 15.51
N LEU A 176 8.19 -9.40 14.43
CA LEU A 176 8.67 -10.66 13.85
C LEU A 176 9.72 -11.36 14.73
N GLU A 177 10.58 -10.60 15.41
CA GLU A 177 11.54 -11.15 16.37
C GLU A 177 10.86 -11.73 17.61
N LYS A 178 9.89 -11.01 18.19
CA LYS A 178 9.10 -11.51 19.35
C LYS A 178 8.38 -12.80 19.04
N ALA A 179 7.99 -13.00 17.79
CA ALA A 179 7.27 -14.19 17.35
C ALA A 179 8.18 -15.36 16.95
N LYS A 180 9.49 -15.21 16.99
CA LYS A 180 10.46 -16.18 16.48
C LYS A 180 10.22 -17.59 17.01
N GLU A 181 10.00 -17.76 18.30
CA GLU A 181 9.77 -19.06 18.94
C GLU A 181 8.57 -19.80 18.36
N PHE A 182 7.48 -19.08 18.00
CA PHE A 182 6.32 -19.69 17.37
C PHE A 182 6.65 -20.25 15.98
N PHE A 183 7.57 -19.61 15.25
CA PHE A 183 7.96 -20.04 13.90
C PHE A 183 8.99 -21.17 13.91
N GLU A 184 9.88 -21.20 14.88
CA GLU A 184 10.86 -22.29 15.01
C GLU A 184 10.17 -23.65 15.20
N ALA A 185 9.07 -23.67 15.95
CA ALA A 185 8.24 -24.87 16.18
C ALA A 185 7.22 -25.15 15.07
N SER A 186 6.97 -24.18 14.16
CA SER A 186 5.94 -24.30 13.12
C SER A 186 6.40 -25.10 11.90
N GLY A 187 5.45 -25.52 11.06
CA GLY A 187 5.72 -26.16 9.77
C GLY A 187 6.27 -25.18 8.72
N ASP A 188 6.86 -25.73 7.66
CA ASP A 188 7.54 -25.00 6.60
C ASP A 188 6.69 -23.87 5.96
N ALA A 189 5.38 -24.08 5.81
CA ALA A 189 4.50 -23.05 5.25
C ALA A 189 4.48 -21.76 6.06
N LEU A 190 4.53 -21.83 7.40
CA LEU A 190 4.59 -20.65 8.27
C LEU A 190 6.01 -20.07 8.33
N LYS A 191 7.05 -20.93 8.38
CA LYS A 191 8.44 -20.50 8.30
C LYS A 191 8.71 -19.70 7.03
N GLY A 192 8.24 -20.19 5.88
CA GLY A 192 8.37 -19.49 4.62
C GLY A 192 7.71 -18.10 4.65
N LYS A 193 6.52 -17.98 5.24
CA LYS A 193 5.83 -16.68 5.40
C LYS A 193 6.60 -15.74 6.32
N TRP A 194 7.11 -16.23 7.43
CA TRP A 194 7.90 -15.45 8.38
C TRP A 194 9.19 -14.90 7.75
N HIS A 195 10.00 -15.77 7.12
CA HIS A 195 11.20 -15.36 6.40
C HIS A 195 10.89 -14.36 5.30
N GLY A 196 9.80 -14.55 4.53
CA GLY A 196 9.39 -13.62 3.50
C GLY A 196 9.07 -12.21 4.03
N GLN A 197 8.41 -12.10 5.20
CA GLN A 197 8.16 -10.80 5.83
C GLN A 197 9.44 -10.19 6.40
N ARG A 198 10.34 -10.98 6.98
CA ARG A 198 11.66 -10.49 7.42
C ARG A 198 12.47 -9.92 6.26
N GLY A 199 12.48 -10.63 5.12
CA GLY A 199 13.11 -10.13 3.89
C GLY A 199 12.51 -8.80 3.43
N LEU A 200 11.18 -8.65 3.47
CA LEU A 200 10.51 -7.41 3.11
C LEU A 200 10.86 -6.25 4.06
N VAL A 201 10.84 -6.49 5.37
CA VAL A 201 11.24 -5.48 6.38
C VAL A 201 12.69 -5.05 6.18
N LEU A 202 13.62 -6.01 6.05
CA LEU A 202 15.04 -5.71 5.84
C LEU A 202 15.29 -4.92 4.55
N ARG A 203 14.58 -5.25 3.47
CA ARG A 203 14.63 -4.47 2.22
C ARG A 203 14.20 -3.02 2.44
N ARG A 204 13.11 -2.80 3.19
CA ARG A 204 12.64 -1.45 3.50
C ARG A 204 13.61 -0.70 4.43
N LEU A 205 14.15 -1.37 5.44
CA LEU A 205 15.16 -0.80 6.33
C LEU A 205 16.47 -0.49 5.59
N ALA A 206 16.89 -1.31 4.62
CA ALA A 206 18.07 -1.05 3.79
C ALA A 206 17.98 0.31 3.11
N THR A 207 16.82 0.64 2.53
CA THR A 207 16.57 1.94 1.90
C THR A 207 16.44 3.05 2.94
N ALA A 208 15.63 2.84 3.99
CA ALA A 208 15.33 3.87 4.99
C ALA A 208 16.59 4.29 5.80
N GLU A 209 17.49 3.37 6.07
CA GLU A 209 18.69 3.61 6.88
C GLU A 209 19.97 3.70 6.05
N GLN A 210 19.86 3.55 4.72
CA GLN A 210 21.00 3.53 3.78
C GLN A 210 22.06 2.49 4.16
N ARG A 211 21.61 1.29 4.58
CA ARG A 211 22.46 0.20 5.08
C ARG A 211 22.47 -0.97 4.12
N PHE A 212 23.57 -1.15 3.41
CA PHE A 212 23.74 -2.24 2.44
C PHE A 212 23.72 -3.64 3.08
N ASP A 213 24.19 -3.79 4.33
CA ASP A 213 24.15 -5.06 5.06
C ASP A 213 22.73 -5.60 5.27
N TYR A 214 21.72 -4.73 5.33
CA TYR A 214 20.33 -5.14 5.37
C TYR A 214 19.84 -5.68 4.04
N ALA A 215 20.36 -5.21 2.91
CA ALA A 215 20.05 -5.79 1.61
C ALA A 215 20.57 -7.22 1.46
N ASP A 216 21.81 -7.48 1.89
CA ASP A 216 22.38 -8.83 1.90
C ASP A 216 21.59 -9.78 2.82
N ARG A 217 21.22 -9.32 4.01
CA ARG A 217 20.36 -10.08 4.91
C ARG A 217 18.97 -10.32 4.32
N ALA A 218 18.40 -9.37 3.60
CA ALA A 218 17.11 -9.54 2.92
C ALA A 218 17.19 -10.63 1.83
N ILE A 219 18.31 -10.73 1.09
CA ILE A 219 18.54 -11.81 0.12
C ILE A 219 18.53 -13.17 0.84
N ILE A 220 19.21 -13.28 1.98
CA ILE A 220 19.24 -14.52 2.79
C ILE A 220 17.82 -14.89 3.24
N GLU A 221 17.08 -13.96 3.79
CA GLU A 221 15.72 -14.19 4.28
C GLU A 221 14.76 -14.60 3.14
N TYR A 222 14.80 -13.94 1.98
CA TYR A 222 13.99 -14.35 0.83
C TYR A 222 14.39 -15.72 0.31
N THR A 223 15.69 -16.06 0.32
CA THR A 223 16.16 -17.39 -0.09
C THR A 223 15.65 -18.47 0.87
N ALA A 224 15.69 -18.23 2.18
CA ALA A 224 15.09 -19.11 3.18
C ALA A 224 13.58 -19.24 3.01
N ALA A 225 12.89 -18.13 2.73
CA ALA A 225 11.45 -18.14 2.45
C ALA A 225 11.09 -19.02 1.25
N ILE A 226 11.83 -18.90 0.15
CA ILE A 226 11.66 -19.72 -1.05
C ILE A 226 11.87 -21.19 -0.71
N TYR A 227 12.96 -21.54 -0.03
CA TYR A 227 13.25 -22.91 0.40
C TYR A 227 12.08 -23.53 1.21
N HIS A 228 11.65 -22.85 2.27
CA HIS A 228 10.57 -23.35 3.11
C HIS A 228 9.22 -23.43 2.38
N CYS A 229 8.94 -22.51 1.47
CA CYS A 229 7.73 -22.57 0.65
C CYS A 229 7.76 -23.74 -0.34
N GLU A 230 8.93 -24.08 -0.90
CA GLU A 230 9.12 -25.27 -1.74
C GLU A 230 8.90 -26.56 -0.95
N GLN A 231 9.48 -26.66 0.27
CA GLN A 231 9.27 -27.82 1.16
C GLN A 231 7.78 -28.00 1.54
N ALA A 232 7.07 -26.90 1.73
CA ALA A 232 5.65 -26.91 2.05
C ALA A 232 4.73 -27.15 0.83
N GLY A 233 5.24 -27.13 -0.39
CA GLY A 233 4.45 -27.15 -1.63
C GLY A 233 3.62 -25.88 -1.82
N HIS A 234 3.99 -24.75 -1.17
CA HIS A 234 3.25 -23.50 -1.26
C HIS A 234 3.76 -22.65 -2.46
N GLU A 235 3.51 -23.14 -3.68
CA GLU A 235 4.06 -22.56 -4.91
C GLU A 235 3.73 -21.06 -5.07
N ARG A 236 2.47 -20.63 -4.81
CA ARG A 236 2.09 -19.21 -4.96
C ARG A 236 2.91 -18.28 -4.06
N TYR A 237 3.18 -18.70 -2.83
CA TYR A 237 4.00 -17.89 -1.93
C TYR A 237 5.48 -17.93 -2.31
N CYS A 238 5.95 -19.05 -2.85
CA CYS A 238 7.28 -19.15 -3.47
C CYS A 238 7.40 -18.13 -4.61
N GLY A 239 6.44 -18.08 -5.53
CA GLY A 239 6.39 -17.10 -6.63
C GLY A 239 6.42 -15.65 -6.14
N SER A 240 5.65 -15.34 -5.08
CA SER A 240 5.66 -14.00 -4.48
C SER A 240 7.02 -13.63 -3.88
N ASN A 241 7.70 -14.55 -3.19
CA ASN A 241 9.05 -14.32 -2.66
C ASN A 241 10.10 -14.19 -3.76
N LEU A 242 9.97 -14.96 -4.85
CA LEU A 242 10.82 -14.81 -6.04
C LEU A 242 10.66 -13.41 -6.66
N ASN A 243 9.43 -12.89 -6.79
CA ASN A 243 9.18 -11.53 -7.25
C ASN A 243 9.77 -10.46 -6.30
N ASN A 244 9.61 -10.63 -4.99
CA ASN A 244 10.18 -9.72 -4.00
C ASN A 244 11.72 -9.72 -4.03
N LEU A 245 12.35 -10.90 -4.20
CA LEU A 245 13.79 -11.03 -4.36
C LEU A 245 14.25 -10.38 -5.68
N ALA A 246 13.52 -10.58 -6.78
CA ALA A 246 13.80 -9.96 -8.06
C ALA A 246 13.74 -8.42 -7.98
N PHE A 247 12.74 -7.88 -7.27
CA PHE A 247 12.66 -6.45 -7.03
C PHE A 247 13.86 -5.93 -6.24
N LEU A 248 14.31 -6.65 -5.20
CA LEU A 248 15.52 -6.29 -4.46
C LEU A 248 16.77 -6.33 -5.36
N LEU A 249 16.94 -7.41 -6.14
CA LEU A 249 18.05 -7.54 -7.11
C LEU A 249 18.03 -6.41 -8.15
N TYR A 250 16.85 -6.02 -8.63
CA TYR A 250 16.67 -4.84 -9.49
C TYR A 250 17.20 -3.56 -8.82
N THR A 251 16.86 -3.31 -7.54
CA THR A 251 17.33 -2.11 -6.82
C THR A 251 18.85 -2.12 -6.60
N LEU A 252 19.47 -3.30 -6.57
CA LEU A 252 20.92 -3.49 -6.47
C LEU A 252 21.64 -3.48 -7.83
N GLY A 253 20.93 -3.30 -8.95
CA GLY A 253 21.48 -3.33 -10.30
C GLY A 253 21.84 -4.73 -10.83
N ARG A 254 21.41 -5.80 -10.14
CA ARG A 254 21.66 -7.21 -10.50
C ARG A 254 20.56 -7.73 -11.44
N TYR A 255 20.46 -7.11 -12.63
CA TYR A 255 19.31 -7.33 -13.53
C TYR A 255 19.17 -8.74 -14.07
N SER A 256 20.29 -9.40 -14.45
CA SER A 256 20.29 -10.78 -14.94
C SER A 256 19.67 -11.73 -13.93
N GLU A 257 20.08 -11.62 -12.67
CA GLU A 257 19.52 -12.45 -11.60
C GLU A 257 18.05 -12.11 -11.30
N ALA A 258 17.68 -10.83 -11.43
CA ALA A 258 16.27 -10.43 -11.31
C ALA A 258 15.41 -11.11 -12.38
N HIS A 259 15.85 -11.15 -13.63
CA HIS A 259 15.14 -11.86 -14.71
C HIS A 259 14.97 -13.34 -14.43
N GLU A 260 16.01 -14.04 -13.96
CA GLU A 260 15.91 -15.46 -13.60
C GLU A 260 14.84 -15.73 -12.52
N ARG A 261 14.76 -14.85 -11.50
CA ARG A 261 13.74 -14.98 -10.45
C ARG A 261 12.34 -14.69 -10.97
N LEU A 262 12.21 -13.69 -11.85
CA LEU A 262 10.94 -13.35 -12.49
C LEU A 262 10.45 -14.43 -13.43
N ASP A 263 11.34 -15.11 -14.19
CA ASP A 263 10.96 -16.22 -15.06
C ASP A 263 10.39 -17.40 -14.26
N ARG A 264 11.01 -17.72 -13.12
CA ARG A 264 10.50 -18.75 -12.20
C ARG A 264 9.15 -18.34 -11.59
N ALA A 265 8.99 -17.11 -11.16
CA ALA A 265 7.74 -16.58 -10.59
C ALA A 265 6.61 -16.59 -11.64
N GLU A 266 6.91 -16.16 -12.85
CA GLU A 266 5.97 -16.15 -13.98
C GLU A 266 5.46 -17.56 -14.31
N ALA A 267 6.36 -18.57 -14.38
CA ALA A 267 6.01 -19.96 -14.62
C ALA A 267 5.05 -20.51 -13.56
N ILE A 268 5.28 -20.18 -12.30
CA ILE A 268 4.40 -20.57 -11.19
C ILE A 268 3.00 -19.94 -11.35
N PHE A 269 2.92 -18.62 -11.53
CA PHE A 269 1.62 -17.93 -11.58
C PHE A 269 0.82 -18.27 -12.86
N LYS A 270 1.49 -18.52 -13.98
CA LYS A 270 0.83 -19.06 -15.20
C LYS A 270 0.20 -20.43 -14.96
N ARG A 271 0.92 -21.35 -14.28
CA ARG A 271 0.41 -22.68 -13.95
C ARG A 271 -0.84 -22.61 -13.07
N HIS A 272 -0.85 -21.68 -12.12
CA HIS A 272 -1.96 -21.48 -11.22
C HIS A 272 -3.06 -20.53 -11.73
N GLN A 273 -2.94 -20.04 -12.98
CA GLN A 273 -3.86 -19.05 -13.55
C GLN A 273 -4.07 -17.83 -12.64
N ASP A 274 -3.02 -17.48 -11.85
CA ASP A 274 -3.03 -16.38 -10.90
C ASP A 274 -2.66 -15.08 -11.62
N THR A 275 -3.66 -14.49 -12.27
CA THR A 275 -3.47 -13.30 -13.11
C THR A 275 -3.04 -12.08 -12.33
N GLY A 276 -3.44 -11.97 -11.04
CA GLY A 276 -3.06 -10.88 -10.14
C GLY A 276 -1.58 -10.86 -9.82
N ASN A 277 -1.07 -11.99 -9.31
CA ASN A 277 0.36 -12.09 -9.01
C ASN A 277 1.21 -12.08 -10.29
N LEU A 278 0.69 -12.63 -11.41
CA LEU A 278 1.36 -12.54 -12.70
C LEU A 278 1.51 -11.08 -13.16
N ALA A 279 0.50 -10.24 -12.95
CA ALA A 279 0.57 -8.82 -13.28
C ALA A 279 1.64 -8.11 -12.41
N GLN A 280 1.78 -8.46 -11.12
CA GLN A 280 2.83 -7.91 -10.25
C GLN A 280 4.24 -8.34 -10.70
N VAL A 281 4.42 -9.58 -11.14
CA VAL A 281 5.69 -10.06 -11.73
C VAL A 281 6.03 -9.26 -12.99
N ASN A 282 5.06 -9.05 -13.85
CA ASN A 282 5.23 -8.29 -15.10
C ASN A 282 5.49 -6.80 -14.81
N GLU A 283 4.89 -6.23 -13.77
CA GLU A 283 5.19 -4.87 -13.32
C GLU A 283 6.67 -4.75 -12.87
N THR A 284 7.15 -5.68 -12.04
CA THR A 284 8.56 -5.72 -11.63
C THR A 284 9.48 -5.88 -12.84
N ARG A 285 9.14 -6.76 -13.79
CA ARG A 285 9.90 -6.96 -15.05
C ARG A 285 9.95 -5.69 -15.90
N ALA A 286 8.85 -4.96 -15.98
CA ALA A 286 8.83 -3.67 -16.68
C ALA A 286 9.78 -2.65 -16.04
N ARG A 287 9.90 -2.62 -14.70
CA ARG A 287 10.88 -1.77 -14.00
C ARG A 287 12.32 -2.17 -14.33
N VAL A 288 12.61 -3.47 -14.39
CA VAL A 288 13.93 -3.98 -14.79
C VAL A 288 14.25 -3.52 -16.21
N TYR A 289 13.34 -3.72 -17.16
CA TYR A 289 13.53 -3.27 -18.54
C TYR A 289 13.71 -1.75 -18.68
N VAL A 290 13.00 -0.96 -17.88
CA VAL A 290 13.22 0.50 -17.86
C VAL A 290 14.64 0.85 -17.40
N ALA A 291 15.16 0.16 -16.37
CA ALA A 291 16.53 0.38 -15.88
C ALA A 291 17.60 -0.05 -16.90
N GLU A 292 17.36 -1.13 -17.63
CA GLU A 292 18.20 -1.62 -18.73
C GLU A 292 18.02 -0.82 -20.03
N ARG A 293 17.07 0.14 -20.06
CA ARG A 293 16.71 0.96 -21.22
C ARG A 293 16.02 0.19 -22.37
N PHE A 294 15.46 -0.97 -22.09
CA PHE A 294 14.64 -1.74 -23.03
C PHE A 294 13.19 -1.23 -23.01
N TYR A 295 12.99 0.01 -23.44
CA TYR A 295 11.71 0.72 -23.31
C TYR A 295 10.58 0.12 -24.16
N LYS A 296 10.91 -0.52 -25.27
CA LYS A 296 9.92 -1.19 -26.14
C LYS A 296 9.34 -2.42 -25.44
N GLU A 297 10.19 -3.23 -24.85
CA GLU A 297 9.84 -4.41 -24.08
C GLU A 297 9.03 -4.02 -22.84
N ALA A 298 9.49 -3.00 -22.10
CA ALA A 298 8.76 -2.45 -20.96
C ALA A 298 7.34 -2.00 -21.34
N ASN A 299 7.18 -1.27 -22.47
CA ASN A 299 5.88 -0.80 -22.91
C ASN A 299 4.95 -1.96 -23.33
N GLY A 300 5.49 -2.99 -23.96
CA GLY A 300 4.71 -4.17 -24.35
C GLY A 300 4.10 -4.89 -23.16
N ILE A 301 4.87 -5.06 -22.10
CA ILE A 301 4.43 -5.75 -20.88
C ILE A 301 3.49 -4.88 -20.05
N ILE A 302 3.84 -3.62 -19.79
CA ILE A 302 3.10 -2.78 -18.84
C ILE A 302 1.68 -2.47 -19.33
N SER A 303 1.43 -2.46 -20.63
CA SER A 303 0.09 -2.26 -21.18
C SER A 303 -0.88 -3.38 -20.76
N GLY A 304 -0.43 -4.63 -20.76
CA GLY A 304 -1.22 -5.77 -20.28
C GLY A 304 -1.46 -5.74 -18.76
N VAL A 305 -0.46 -5.30 -18.01
CA VAL A 305 -0.57 -5.11 -16.54
C VAL A 305 -1.65 -4.08 -16.20
N ILE A 306 -1.65 -2.94 -16.90
CA ILE A 306 -2.67 -1.89 -16.72
C ILE A 306 -4.06 -2.45 -16.94
N GLN A 307 -4.29 -3.18 -18.04
CA GLN A 307 -5.61 -3.78 -18.33
C GLN A 307 -6.05 -4.77 -17.23
N THR A 308 -5.12 -5.52 -16.68
CA THR A 308 -5.40 -6.48 -15.60
C THR A 308 -5.85 -5.76 -14.32
N PHE A 309 -5.11 -4.75 -13.88
CA PHE A 309 -5.44 -3.99 -12.67
C PHE A 309 -6.71 -3.13 -12.82
N GLU A 310 -6.97 -2.60 -14.02
CA GLU A 310 -8.25 -1.92 -14.32
C GLU A 310 -9.45 -2.83 -14.12
N LYS A 311 -9.38 -4.05 -14.65
CA LYS A 311 -10.47 -5.04 -14.50
C LYS A 311 -10.66 -5.49 -13.06
N GLY A 312 -9.58 -5.59 -12.30
CA GLY A 312 -9.59 -6.05 -10.90
C GLY A 312 -10.00 -4.98 -9.89
N GLY A 313 -10.03 -3.71 -10.27
CA GLY A 313 -10.27 -2.60 -9.34
C GLY A 313 -9.13 -2.35 -8.35
N GLU A 314 -7.91 -2.80 -8.67
CA GLU A 314 -6.72 -2.64 -7.83
C GLU A 314 -6.03 -1.29 -8.12
N TYR A 315 -6.71 -0.22 -7.79
CA TYR A 315 -6.35 1.14 -8.21
C TYR A 315 -4.98 1.63 -7.73
N ALA A 316 -4.51 1.20 -6.56
CA ALA A 316 -3.17 1.52 -6.10
C ALA A 316 -2.09 0.91 -7.00
N MET A 317 -2.24 -0.37 -7.38
CA MET A 317 -1.32 -1.06 -8.30
C MET A 317 -1.46 -0.52 -9.74
N LEU A 318 -2.69 -0.18 -10.15
CA LEU A 318 -2.93 0.50 -11.42
C LEU A 318 -2.15 1.81 -11.52
N ALA A 319 -2.15 2.62 -10.46
CA ALA A 319 -1.42 3.89 -10.45
C ALA A 319 0.10 3.68 -10.58
N ASP A 320 0.66 2.64 -9.95
CA ASP A 320 2.07 2.29 -10.11
C ASP A 320 2.39 1.87 -11.55
N ALA A 321 1.56 1.02 -12.15
CA ALA A 321 1.71 0.59 -13.54
C ALA A 321 1.61 1.77 -14.53
N LEU A 322 0.63 2.67 -14.33
CA LEU A 322 0.49 3.91 -15.11
C LEU A 322 1.73 4.82 -14.95
N THR A 323 2.29 4.88 -13.75
CA THR A 323 3.51 5.66 -13.48
C THR A 323 4.70 5.10 -14.25
N ILE A 324 4.89 3.77 -14.28
CA ILE A 324 5.94 3.12 -15.07
C ILE A 324 5.74 3.43 -16.57
N GLN A 325 4.52 3.30 -17.08
CA GLN A 325 4.22 3.60 -18.48
C GLN A 325 4.51 5.07 -18.81
N GLY A 326 4.20 5.99 -17.89
CA GLY A 326 4.53 7.41 -18.01
C GLY A 326 6.05 7.65 -18.15
N VAL A 327 6.85 6.96 -17.34
CA VAL A 327 8.31 7.00 -17.45
C VAL A 327 8.76 6.44 -18.80
N VAL A 328 8.25 5.29 -19.22
CA VAL A 328 8.59 4.70 -20.54
C VAL A 328 8.32 5.70 -21.67
N TRP A 329 7.13 6.30 -21.71
CA TRP A 329 6.80 7.26 -22.76
C TRP A 329 7.66 8.54 -22.69
N SER A 330 8.06 8.98 -21.51
CA SER A 330 9.01 10.07 -21.35
C SER A 330 10.37 9.73 -21.98
N ARG A 331 10.87 8.50 -21.71
CA ARG A 331 12.19 8.05 -22.21
C ARG A 331 12.23 7.84 -23.70
N VAL A 332 11.11 7.47 -24.34
CA VAL A 332 11.01 7.36 -25.80
C VAL A 332 10.59 8.66 -26.50
N GLY A 333 10.43 9.75 -25.75
CA GLY A 333 10.17 11.09 -26.30
C GLY A 333 8.69 11.39 -26.59
N VAL A 334 7.75 10.56 -26.15
CA VAL A 334 6.31 10.77 -26.34
C VAL A 334 5.74 11.53 -25.13
N TYR A 335 6.15 12.78 -25.00
CA TYR A 335 5.99 13.56 -23.78
C TYR A 335 4.53 13.87 -23.41
N ASP A 336 3.68 14.17 -24.39
CA ASP A 336 2.27 14.50 -24.12
C ASP A 336 1.52 13.31 -23.56
N LYS A 337 1.75 12.11 -24.10
CA LYS A 337 1.20 10.86 -23.56
C LYS A 337 1.75 10.58 -22.15
N SER A 338 3.07 10.80 -21.96
CA SER A 338 3.70 10.64 -20.65
C SER A 338 3.05 11.55 -19.60
N MET A 339 2.90 12.83 -19.88
CA MET A 339 2.26 13.78 -18.95
C MET A 339 0.79 13.42 -18.68
N SER A 340 0.05 13.02 -19.71
CA SER A 340 -1.37 12.63 -19.57
C SER A 340 -1.52 11.40 -18.68
N ILE A 341 -0.71 10.35 -18.90
CA ILE A 341 -0.80 9.10 -18.13
C ILE A 341 -0.35 9.29 -16.67
N LEU A 342 0.67 10.14 -16.43
CA LEU A 342 1.11 10.46 -15.07
C LEU A 342 0.07 11.25 -14.28
N ARG A 343 -0.67 12.17 -14.93
CA ARG A 343 -1.83 12.83 -14.31
C ARG A 343 -2.93 11.81 -13.99
N ARG A 344 -3.24 10.92 -14.92
CA ARG A 344 -4.19 9.83 -14.68
C ARG A 344 -3.78 8.94 -13.50
N ALA A 345 -2.49 8.62 -13.38
CA ALA A 345 -1.97 7.85 -12.24
C ALA A 345 -2.23 8.56 -10.91
N MET A 346 -2.01 9.89 -10.87
CA MET A 346 -2.29 10.71 -9.68
C MET A 346 -3.78 10.67 -9.31
N ASP A 347 -4.67 10.86 -10.30
CA ASP A 347 -6.11 10.95 -10.08
C ASP A 347 -6.68 9.61 -9.62
N VAL A 348 -6.35 8.52 -10.32
CA VAL A 348 -6.78 7.15 -9.97
C VAL A 348 -6.34 6.76 -8.56
N ALA A 349 -5.11 7.08 -8.16
CA ALA A 349 -4.62 6.77 -6.83
C ALA A 349 -5.27 7.63 -5.74
N GLU A 350 -5.49 8.92 -5.99
CA GLU A 350 -6.12 9.83 -5.02
C GLU A 350 -7.60 9.47 -4.81
N ASP A 351 -8.33 9.17 -5.88
CA ASP A 351 -9.73 8.72 -5.82
C ASP A 351 -9.91 7.41 -5.06
N ALA A 352 -8.92 6.53 -5.14
CA ALA A 352 -8.88 5.28 -4.39
C ALA A 352 -8.35 5.40 -2.96
N GLY A 353 -7.95 6.61 -2.51
CA GLY A 353 -7.34 6.81 -1.19
C GLY A 353 -5.88 6.31 -1.08
N ALA A 354 -5.24 5.91 -2.18
CA ALA A 354 -3.83 5.48 -2.22
C ALA A 354 -2.88 6.70 -2.27
N LEU A 355 -2.88 7.49 -1.21
CA LEU A 355 -2.27 8.83 -1.17
C LEU A 355 -0.76 8.80 -1.48
N SER A 356 -0.03 7.78 -1.00
CA SER A 356 1.40 7.62 -1.30
C SER A 356 1.64 7.41 -2.81
N ASN A 357 0.89 6.50 -3.45
CA ASN A 357 1.01 6.24 -4.89
C ASN A 357 0.68 7.50 -5.72
N ALA A 358 -0.36 8.26 -5.32
CA ALA A 358 -0.70 9.52 -5.96
C ALA A 358 0.44 10.56 -5.83
N GLY A 359 1.02 10.67 -4.63
CA GLY A 359 2.17 11.52 -4.36
C GLY A 359 3.41 11.13 -5.19
N LEU A 360 3.71 9.83 -5.28
CA LEU A 360 4.82 9.31 -6.07
C LEU A 360 4.64 9.54 -7.57
N ALA A 361 3.42 9.39 -8.09
CA ALA A 361 3.11 9.73 -9.48
C ALA A 361 3.31 11.22 -9.77
N ALA A 362 2.92 12.10 -8.83
CA ALA A 362 3.14 13.53 -8.91
C ALA A 362 4.64 13.89 -8.91
N LEU A 363 5.44 13.27 -8.02
CA LEU A 363 6.89 13.44 -8.01
C LEU A 363 7.51 12.99 -9.34
N THR A 364 7.09 11.85 -9.87
CA THR A 364 7.55 11.33 -11.17
C THR A 364 7.22 12.30 -12.32
N LEU A 365 6.04 12.91 -12.32
CA LEU A 365 5.68 13.94 -13.30
C LEU A 365 6.62 15.15 -13.23
N ILE A 366 7.00 15.57 -12.03
CA ILE A 366 7.97 16.67 -11.84
C ILE A 366 9.37 16.25 -12.26
N GLU A 367 9.82 15.05 -11.90
CA GLU A 367 11.16 14.53 -12.25
C GLU A 367 11.34 14.41 -13.75
N GLU A 368 10.35 13.91 -14.47
CA GLU A 368 10.42 13.70 -15.91
C GLU A 368 10.18 14.98 -16.73
N HIS A 369 9.31 15.88 -16.27
CA HIS A 369 8.85 17.02 -17.09
C HIS A 369 9.02 18.40 -16.46
N GLY A 370 9.22 18.47 -15.14
CA GLY A 370 9.23 19.73 -14.39
C GLY A 370 10.35 20.70 -14.82
N ALA A 371 11.51 20.18 -15.22
CA ALA A 371 12.64 21.02 -15.58
C ALA A 371 12.44 21.81 -16.88
N LYS A 372 11.64 21.29 -17.85
CA LYS A 372 11.55 21.87 -19.20
C LYS A 372 10.14 22.03 -19.76
N ARG A 373 9.18 21.15 -19.41
CA ARG A 373 7.91 21.00 -20.13
C ARG A 373 6.69 21.49 -19.37
N LEU A 374 6.65 21.30 -18.06
CA LEU A 374 5.51 21.79 -17.28
C LEU A 374 5.52 23.32 -17.21
N PRO A 375 4.36 23.98 -17.46
CA PRO A 375 4.21 25.41 -17.17
C PRO A 375 4.53 25.71 -15.70
N PRO A 376 5.12 26.85 -15.35
CA PRO A 376 5.48 27.18 -13.98
C PRO A 376 4.34 27.06 -12.96
N THR A 377 3.15 27.52 -13.32
CA THR A 377 1.93 27.42 -12.48
C THR A 377 1.50 25.99 -12.27
N GLU A 378 1.51 25.16 -13.30
CA GLU A 378 1.17 23.73 -13.18
C GLU A 378 2.23 23.00 -12.38
N LEU A 379 3.53 23.24 -12.62
CA LEU A 379 4.62 22.67 -11.86
C LEU A 379 4.46 22.92 -10.34
N TYR A 380 4.11 24.16 -9.98
CA TYR A 380 3.85 24.53 -8.60
C TYR A 380 2.64 23.78 -8.02
N ASN A 381 1.54 23.69 -8.77
CA ASN A 381 0.33 23.01 -8.32
C ASN A 381 0.54 21.50 -8.13
N VAL A 382 1.27 20.85 -9.06
CA VAL A 382 1.63 19.43 -8.94
C VAL A 382 2.52 19.19 -7.72
N TYR A 383 3.49 20.08 -7.47
CA TYR A 383 4.33 19.98 -6.28
C TYR A 383 3.52 20.13 -4.99
N ARG A 384 2.64 21.14 -4.90
CA ARG A 384 1.75 21.30 -3.73
C ARG A 384 0.85 20.10 -3.51
N ARG A 385 0.37 19.48 -4.60
CA ARG A 385 -0.42 18.24 -4.52
C ARG A 385 0.43 17.10 -3.95
N ALA A 386 1.66 16.90 -4.44
CA ALA A 386 2.57 15.90 -3.91
C ALA A 386 2.90 16.12 -2.42
N ASP A 387 3.22 17.35 -2.02
CA ASP A 387 3.53 17.73 -0.65
C ASP A 387 2.35 17.45 0.31
N ARG A 388 1.12 17.77 -0.12
CA ARG A 388 -0.09 17.47 0.64
C ARG A 388 -0.32 15.96 0.79
N LEU A 389 -0.16 15.19 -0.30
CA LEU A 389 -0.41 13.75 -0.34
C LEU A 389 0.61 12.96 0.48
N LEU A 390 1.86 13.40 0.48
CA LEU A 390 2.97 12.78 1.21
C LEU A 390 3.23 13.40 2.59
N LYS A 391 2.33 14.24 3.08
CA LYS A 391 2.49 15.00 4.34
C LYS A 391 2.79 14.11 5.57
N SER A 392 2.21 12.93 5.63
CA SER A 392 2.37 11.99 6.74
C SER A 392 3.40 10.89 6.47
N THR A 393 4.06 10.92 5.31
CA THR A 393 5.05 9.90 4.98
C THR A 393 6.25 9.95 5.92
N GLN A 394 6.71 8.78 6.34
CA GLN A 394 7.97 8.60 7.08
C GLN A 394 9.03 7.89 6.21
N ASP A 395 8.68 7.57 4.96
CA ASP A 395 9.60 6.94 4.02
C ASP A 395 10.69 7.93 3.58
N VAL A 396 11.93 7.59 3.88
CA VAL A 396 13.10 8.45 3.64
C VAL A 396 13.32 8.71 2.15
N GLU A 397 13.01 7.73 1.30
CA GLU A 397 13.13 7.86 -0.16
C GLU A 397 12.08 8.84 -0.71
N GLU A 398 10.82 8.73 -0.27
CA GLU A 398 9.76 9.65 -0.65
C GLU A 398 10.09 11.09 -0.23
N ILE A 399 10.60 11.27 1.00
CA ILE A 399 11.04 12.56 1.52
C ILE A 399 12.21 13.11 0.69
N ALA A 400 13.17 12.27 0.33
CA ALA A 400 14.32 12.67 -0.50
C ALA A 400 13.88 13.10 -1.91
N ARG A 401 12.97 12.36 -2.53
CA ARG A 401 12.37 12.70 -3.84
C ARG A 401 11.58 14.01 -3.76
N LEU A 402 10.77 14.19 -2.72
CA LEU A 402 10.01 15.43 -2.51
C LEU A 402 10.95 16.65 -2.40
N ARG A 403 12.05 16.53 -1.65
CA ARG A 403 13.10 17.57 -1.56
C ARG A 403 13.79 17.82 -2.90
N ALA A 404 14.04 16.79 -3.69
CA ALA A 404 14.62 16.91 -5.02
C ALA A 404 13.67 17.66 -5.97
N CYS A 405 12.39 17.33 -5.95
CA CYS A 405 11.35 18.02 -6.71
C CYS A 405 11.20 19.49 -6.29
N ALA A 406 11.26 19.81 -4.98
CA ALA A 406 11.27 21.18 -4.49
C ALA A 406 12.40 22.02 -5.15
N ARG A 407 13.59 21.43 -5.29
CA ARG A 407 14.72 22.10 -5.97
C ARG A 407 14.43 22.38 -7.45
N ILE A 408 13.76 21.47 -8.16
CA ILE A 408 13.32 21.68 -9.55
C ILE A 408 12.33 22.86 -9.62
N VAL A 409 11.32 22.85 -8.74
CA VAL A 409 10.31 23.92 -8.65
C VAL A 409 10.97 25.28 -8.37
N MET A 410 11.79 25.35 -7.34
CA MET A 410 12.51 26.59 -6.99
C MET A 410 13.36 27.12 -8.17
N ARG A 411 14.12 26.23 -8.83
CA ARG A 411 14.93 26.62 -10.00
C ARG A 411 14.06 27.18 -11.13
N ARG A 412 12.91 26.60 -11.40
CA ARG A 412 12.00 27.02 -12.48
C ARG A 412 11.26 28.32 -12.16
N LEU A 413 10.87 28.52 -10.91
CA LEU A 413 10.08 29.69 -10.49
C LEU A 413 10.97 30.89 -10.13
N SER A 414 12.13 30.67 -9.55
CA SER A 414 12.99 31.76 -9.07
C SER A 414 14.08 32.19 -10.06
N GLY A 415 14.35 31.40 -11.11
CA GLY A 415 15.50 31.61 -11.97
C GLY A 415 16.87 31.43 -11.26
N VAL A 416 16.85 30.86 -10.04
CA VAL A 416 18.02 30.72 -9.17
C VAL A 416 18.99 29.70 -9.74
N ARG A 417 20.27 30.10 -9.90
CA ARG A 417 21.36 29.22 -10.31
C ARG A 417 22.00 28.61 -9.05
N LEU A 418 21.81 27.31 -8.84
CA LEU A 418 22.35 26.55 -7.68
C LEU A 418 23.89 26.53 -7.64
N HIS A 419 24.58 26.92 -8.72
CA HIS A 419 26.04 27.00 -8.82
C HIS A 419 26.60 28.36 -8.40
N ASP A 420 25.74 29.26 -7.93
CA ASP A 420 26.23 30.54 -7.39
C ASP A 420 26.95 30.28 -6.05
N LYS A 421 28.16 30.78 -5.89
CA LYS A 421 29.01 30.58 -4.70
C LYS A 421 28.32 31.02 -3.39
N ASN A 422 27.32 31.88 -3.49
CA ASN A 422 26.52 32.41 -2.36
C ASN A 422 25.15 31.81 -2.24
N PHE A 423 24.84 30.70 -2.94
CA PHE A 423 23.51 30.08 -2.85
C PHE A 423 23.26 29.54 -1.44
N SER A 424 22.25 30.06 -0.79
CA SER A 424 21.68 29.53 0.45
C SER A 424 20.25 29.07 0.20
N LEU A 425 19.97 27.81 0.47
CA LEU A 425 18.61 27.24 0.37
C LEU A 425 17.65 28.06 1.23
N TYR A 426 18.07 28.43 2.45
CA TYR A 426 17.27 29.25 3.36
C TYR A 426 17.01 30.65 2.79
N GLY A 427 18.03 31.29 2.20
CA GLY A 427 17.87 32.58 1.54
C GLY A 427 16.96 32.53 0.32
N ALA A 428 17.09 31.48 -0.51
CA ALA A 428 16.24 31.28 -1.68
C ALA A 428 14.77 31.02 -1.28
N MET A 429 14.53 30.28 -0.21
CA MET A 429 13.18 30.07 0.35
C MET A 429 12.59 31.39 0.86
N GLN A 430 13.38 32.23 1.53
CA GLN A 430 12.91 33.54 1.99
C GLN A 430 12.59 34.48 0.83
N GLU A 431 13.40 34.48 -0.22
CA GLU A 431 13.09 35.29 -1.42
C GLU A 431 11.85 34.81 -2.16
N PHE A 432 11.66 33.49 -2.22
CA PHE A 432 10.49 32.89 -2.82
C PHE A 432 9.23 33.23 -2.00
N GLU A 433 9.26 33.05 -0.70
CA GLU A 433 8.20 33.47 0.24
C GLU A 433 7.88 34.98 0.07
N ALA A 434 8.90 35.80 -0.03
CA ALA A 434 8.75 37.23 -0.23
C ALA A 434 8.00 37.57 -1.53
N LYS A 435 8.31 36.91 -2.66
CA LYS A 435 7.63 37.14 -3.95
C LYS A 435 6.14 36.84 -3.88
N PHE A 436 5.74 35.74 -3.24
CA PHE A 436 4.31 35.42 -3.07
C PHE A 436 3.60 36.41 -2.15
N ILE A 437 4.24 36.80 -1.06
CA ILE A 437 3.68 37.81 -0.14
C ILE A 437 3.54 39.14 -0.88
N GLU A 438 4.53 39.52 -1.68
CA GLU A 438 4.51 40.75 -2.48
C GLU A 438 3.36 40.73 -3.49
N GLN A 439 3.25 39.67 -4.27
CA GLN A 439 2.18 39.49 -5.24
C GLN A 439 0.79 39.51 -4.57
N ALA A 440 0.63 38.78 -3.48
CA ALA A 440 -0.64 38.76 -2.74
C ALA A 440 -1.00 40.12 -2.15
N LEU A 441 -0.02 40.92 -1.68
CA LEU A 441 -0.27 42.29 -1.23
C LEU A 441 -0.65 43.22 -2.39
N GLU A 442 -0.05 43.06 -3.57
CA GLU A 442 -0.40 43.83 -4.77
C GLU A 442 -1.82 43.51 -5.22
N GLU A 443 -2.19 42.25 -5.38
CA GLU A 443 -3.56 41.81 -5.72
C GLU A 443 -4.59 42.24 -4.68
N ALA A 444 -4.22 42.19 -3.40
CA ALA A 444 -5.05 42.64 -2.28
C ALA A 444 -5.03 44.15 -2.06
N ARG A 445 -4.39 44.94 -2.93
CA ARG A 445 -4.23 46.41 -2.81
C ARG A 445 -3.73 46.84 -1.43
N GLY A 446 -2.75 46.08 -0.87
CA GLY A 446 -2.16 46.34 0.42
C GLY A 446 -2.93 45.82 1.65
N SER A 447 -4.08 45.19 1.46
CA SER A 447 -4.86 44.61 2.57
C SER A 447 -4.25 43.32 3.05
N VAL A 448 -3.67 43.33 4.28
CA VAL A 448 -3.04 42.14 4.87
C VAL A 448 -4.03 41.00 5.09
N THR A 449 -5.28 41.31 5.44
CA THR A 449 -6.32 40.30 5.65
C THR A 449 -6.66 39.58 4.33
N HIS A 450 -6.82 40.38 3.25
CA HIS A 450 -7.14 39.81 1.94
C HIS A 450 -5.95 39.05 1.35
N ALA A 451 -4.74 39.58 1.48
CA ALA A 451 -3.50 38.91 1.09
C ALA A 451 -3.28 37.57 1.82
N ALA A 452 -3.60 37.52 3.12
CA ALA A 452 -3.51 36.29 3.91
C ALA A 452 -4.50 35.23 3.37
N ASN A 453 -5.71 35.63 3.01
CA ASN A 453 -6.71 34.74 2.40
C ASN A 453 -6.24 34.22 1.02
N LEU A 454 -5.64 35.06 0.17
CA LEU A 454 -5.06 34.66 -1.12
C LEU A 454 -3.93 33.66 -0.95
N LEU A 455 -3.14 33.79 0.11
CA LEU A 455 -2.02 32.89 0.44
C LEU A 455 -2.45 31.63 1.20
N GLY A 456 -3.72 31.51 1.57
CA GLY A 456 -4.23 30.36 2.34
C GLY A 456 -3.67 30.27 3.78
N ILE A 457 -3.25 31.42 4.37
CA ILE A 457 -2.68 31.51 5.72
C ILE A 457 -3.48 32.45 6.61
N SER A 458 -3.28 32.37 7.93
CA SER A 458 -3.96 33.29 8.85
C SER A 458 -3.38 34.72 8.74
N HIS A 459 -4.22 35.74 8.99
CA HIS A 459 -3.78 37.13 9.11
C HIS A 459 -2.61 37.31 10.13
N GLN A 460 -2.65 36.58 11.23
CA GLN A 460 -1.61 36.62 12.25
C GLN A 460 -0.27 36.05 11.72
N THR A 461 -0.33 34.96 10.94
CA THR A 461 0.86 34.34 10.30
C THR A 461 1.47 35.34 9.31
N LEU A 462 0.67 35.92 8.41
CA LEU A 462 1.18 36.91 7.45
C LEU A 462 1.76 38.14 8.16
N SER A 463 1.10 38.64 9.18
CA SER A 463 1.60 39.78 9.97
C SER A 463 2.94 39.47 10.66
N LYS A 464 3.14 38.25 11.20
CA LYS A 464 4.44 37.83 11.75
C LYS A 464 5.52 37.73 10.67
N LEU A 465 5.20 37.17 9.51
CA LEU A 465 6.14 37.08 8.37
C LEU A 465 6.60 38.49 7.91
N LEU A 466 5.66 39.39 7.73
CA LEU A 466 5.96 40.78 7.35
C LEU A 466 6.80 41.52 8.39
N ASN A 467 6.50 41.38 9.68
CA ASN A 467 7.22 42.08 10.72
C ASN A 467 8.60 41.49 11.05
N ASN A 468 8.80 40.19 10.86
CA ASN A 468 10.05 39.51 11.23
C ASN A 468 10.97 39.29 10.03
N ARG A 469 10.50 38.55 9.01
CA ARG A 469 11.32 38.07 7.89
C ARG A 469 11.31 39.00 6.67
N HIS A 470 10.18 39.63 6.38
CA HIS A 470 9.95 40.40 5.14
C HIS A 470 9.63 41.86 5.39
N ARG A 471 10.38 42.49 6.28
CA ARG A 471 10.16 43.92 6.66
C ARG A 471 10.17 44.88 5.49
N ARG A 472 10.93 44.58 4.42
CA ARG A 472 10.95 45.36 3.17
C ARG A 472 9.58 45.48 2.49
N LEU A 473 8.69 44.49 2.70
CA LEU A 473 7.35 44.49 2.12
C LEU A 473 6.32 45.24 2.93
N LEU A 474 6.67 45.75 4.11
CA LEU A 474 5.76 46.58 4.95
C LEU A 474 5.34 47.86 4.23
N SER A 475 6.14 48.42 3.33
CA SER A 475 5.79 49.60 2.54
C SER A 475 4.68 49.34 1.53
N LYS A 476 4.44 48.11 1.12
CA LYS A 476 3.35 47.72 0.23
C LYS A 476 2.01 47.50 0.96
N ARG A 477 2.00 47.61 2.27
CA ARG A 477 0.82 47.45 3.12
C ARG A 477 0.04 48.74 3.19
N THR A 478 -1.29 48.66 3.08
CA THR A 478 -2.17 49.81 3.36
C THR A 478 -1.98 50.27 4.80
N PRO A 479 -1.70 51.56 5.07
CA PRO A 479 -1.56 52.06 6.44
C PRO A 479 -2.80 51.74 7.27
N MET A 480 -2.60 51.22 8.49
CA MET A 480 -3.72 51.01 9.40
C MET A 480 -4.36 52.41 9.69
N LYS A 481 -5.61 52.60 9.29
CA LYS A 481 -6.38 53.73 9.78
C LYS A 481 -6.41 53.60 11.30
N ARG A 482 -5.75 54.55 12.01
CA ARG A 482 -5.88 54.63 13.46
C ARG A 482 -7.39 54.78 13.75
N ARG A 483 -8.01 53.80 14.39
CA ARG A 483 -9.31 53.98 15.00
C ARG A 483 -9.15 55.15 15.98
N MET A 484 -9.80 56.30 15.68
CA MET A 484 -9.97 57.34 16.68
C MET A 484 -10.60 56.66 17.89
N ARG A 485 -9.95 56.72 19.05
CA ARG A 485 -10.58 56.35 20.32
C ARG A 485 -11.83 57.19 20.41
N SER A 486 -13.01 56.61 20.44
CA SER A 486 -14.24 57.32 20.77
C SER A 486 -14.05 57.86 22.17
N ILE A 487 -14.03 59.18 22.26
CA ILE A 487 -14.03 59.87 23.55
C ILE A 487 -15.47 59.74 24.05
N ILE A 488 -15.78 58.66 24.75
CA ILE A 488 -17.01 58.60 25.56
C ILE A 488 -16.78 59.53 26.71
N LYS A 489 -17.29 60.76 26.63
CA LYS A 489 -17.44 61.66 27.77
C LYS A 489 -18.40 60.97 28.74
N LYS A 490 -17.91 60.51 29.89
CA LYS A 490 -18.77 60.12 31.00
C LYS A 490 -19.63 61.36 31.41
N PRO A 491 -20.95 61.24 31.58
CA PRO A 491 -21.76 62.30 32.11
C PRO A 491 -21.28 62.58 33.54
N LYS A 492 -21.06 63.88 33.88
CA LYS A 492 -20.85 64.34 35.23
C LYS A 492 -22.12 64.07 36.03
N THR A 493 -22.01 63.23 37.03
CA THR A 493 -22.97 63.16 38.15
C THR A 493 -23.01 64.52 38.80
N ARG A 494 -24.14 65.19 38.80
CA ARG A 494 -24.44 66.31 39.71
C ARG A 494 -24.75 65.73 41.07
N ASP A 495 -23.98 66.14 42.04
CA ASP A 495 -24.35 66.04 43.47
C ASP A 495 -25.54 66.95 43.73
N GLU A 496 -26.57 66.39 44.30
CA GLU A 496 -27.40 66.88 45.39
C GLU A 496 -28.00 65.71 46.13
#